data_e4a1d33f6205e13ec4e52732ab6953ce
#
_entry.id   e4a1d33f6205e13ec4e52732ab6953ce
#
_cell.length_a   1.000
_cell.length_b   1.000
_cell.length_c   1.000
_cell.angle_alpha   90.00
_cell.angle_beta   90.00
_cell.angle_gamma   90.00
#
_symmetry.space_group_name_H-M   'P 1'
#
loop_
_entity.id
_entity.type
_entity.pdbx_description
1 polymer ?
#
loop_
_entity_poly.entity_id
_entity_poly.type
_entity_poly.pdbx_seq_one_letter_code
_entity_poly.pdbx_strand_id
1 'polypeptide(L)'
;MLFRSEETEARHGGIRHFDQVPTAVVSQGPLTFMLTSRRCAPFSLRQLTAFGVDPSKFRVLVAKGVHAPVAAYAPACRTLIRVNTPGVTTADLSLLPFANRRRPLYPLEPAATWIT
;
A
#
# COMPACT_ATOMS: atom_id res chain seq x y z
N MET A 1 20.13 15.47 -1.19
CA MET A 1 18.75 15.59 -0.70
C MET A 1 18.41 14.30 0.03
N LEU A 2 18.02 14.37 1.31
CA LEU A 2 17.64 13.17 2.05
C LEU A 2 16.18 12.87 1.77
N PHE A 3 15.91 11.74 1.11
CA PHE A 3 14.55 11.25 0.85
C PHE A 3 14.00 10.56 2.10
N ARG A 4 13.53 11.35 3.08
CA ARG A 4 13.01 10.82 4.35
C ARG A 4 11.65 11.43 4.65
N SER A 5 10.73 10.61 5.17
CA SER A 5 9.54 11.11 5.85
C SER A 5 9.73 11.01 7.36
N GLU A 6 9.26 12.01 8.08
CA GLU A 6 9.20 12.01 9.53
C GLU A 6 7.80 11.61 9.99
N GLU A 7 7.71 10.49 10.68
CA GLU A 7 6.47 9.97 11.23
C GLU A 7 6.41 10.29 12.72
N THR A 8 5.34 10.94 13.14
CA THR A 8 5.16 11.38 14.53
C THR A 8 4.01 10.65 15.25
N GLU A 9 3.28 9.79 14.55
CA GLU A 9 2.12 9.13 15.11
C GLU A 9 2.48 8.00 16.08
N ALA A 10 1.71 7.87 17.16
CA ALA A 10 1.91 6.85 18.19
C ALA A 10 1.91 5.42 17.64
N ARG A 11 1.12 5.15 16.57
CA ARG A 11 1.09 3.84 15.88
C ARG A 11 2.43 3.43 15.27
N HIS A 12 3.33 4.40 15.02
CA HIS A 12 4.68 4.14 14.54
C HIS A 12 5.72 4.06 15.66
N GLY A 13 5.28 4.11 16.93
CA GLY A 13 6.15 4.01 18.10
C GLY A 13 6.91 5.31 18.41
N GLY A 14 6.34 6.46 18.10
CA GLY A 14 6.92 7.78 18.31
C GLY A 14 7.58 8.37 17.05
N ILE A 15 8.48 9.35 17.24
CA ILE A 15 9.15 10.02 16.12
C ILE A 15 10.09 9.02 15.43
N ARG A 16 9.85 8.77 14.15
CA ARG A 16 10.69 7.90 13.30
C ARG A 16 10.92 8.54 11.94
N HIS A 17 12.10 8.30 11.41
CA HIS A 17 12.46 8.69 10.05
C HIS A 17 12.48 7.45 9.16
N PHE A 18 11.72 7.49 8.06
CA PHE A 18 11.73 6.44 7.06
C PHE A 18 12.44 6.92 5.80
N ASP A 19 13.38 6.11 5.34
CA ASP A 19 14.03 6.32 4.05
C ASP A 19 13.00 6.08 2.94
N GLN A 20 12.71 7.12 2.17
CA GLN A 20 11.78 7.06 1.04
C GLN A 20 12.46 6.63 -0.26
N VAL A 21 13.75 6.33 -0.21
CA VAL A 21 14.63 6.03 -1.34
C VAL A 21 14.63 7.14 -2.40
N PRO A 22 15.46 7.10 -3.43
CA PRO A 22 15.36 8.02 -4.55
C PRO A 22 13.97 7.97 -5.15
N THR A 23 13.28 9.10 -5.12
CA THR A 23 11.88 9.24 -5.52
C THR A 23 11.76 10.42 -6.46
N ALA A 24 11.00 10.23 -7.53
CA ALA A 24 10.64 11.27 -8.49
C ALA A 24 9.12 11.51 -8.46
N VAL A 25 8.72 12.78 -8.50
CA VAL A 25 7.34 13.19 -8.71
C VAL A 25 7.22 13.72 -10.13
N VAL A 26 6.38 13.10 -10.93
CA VAL A 26 6.16 13.44 -12.33
C VAL A 26 4.70 13.76 -12.53
N SER A 27 4.41 14.91 -13.16
CA SER A 27 3.04 15.33 -13.46
C SER A 27 2.83 15.51 -14.97
N GLN A 28 1.69 15.03 -15.45
CA GLN A 28 1.24 15.22 -16.81
C GLN A 28 -0.25 15.54 -16.80
N GLY A 29 -0.60 16.78 -17.08
CA GLY A 29 -1.96 17.27 -16.97
C GLY A 29 -2.51 17.04 -15.56
N PRO A 30 -3.68 16.39 -15.42
CA PRO A 30 -4.29 16.14 -14.10
C PRO A 30 -3.64 14.94 -13.36
N LEU A 31 -2.74 14.21 -13.97
CA LEU A 31 -2.12 13.03 -13.40
C LEU A 31 -0.79 13.38 -12.74
N THR A 32 -0.58 12.85 -11.53
CA THR A 32 0.69 12.93 -10.82
C THR A 32 1.11 11.53 -10.38
N PHE A 33 2.35 11.17 -10.69
CA PHE A 33 2.95 9.90 -10.33
C PHE A 33 4.09 10.13 -9.34
N MET A 34 4.08 9.35 -8.26
CA MET A 34 5.22 9.25 -7.34
C MET A 34 5.94 7.93 -7.62
N LEU A 35 7.13 8.01 -8.16
CA LEU A 35 7.94 6.87 -8.60
C LEU A 35 9.09 6.66 -7.63
N THR A 36 9.17 5.49 -7.02
CA THR A 36 10.23 5.12 -6.08
C THR A 36 11.21 4.14 -6.72
N SER A 37 12.50 4.31 -6.50
CA SER A 37 13.55 3.44 -7.06
C SER A 37 13.55 2.02 -6.50
N ARG A 38 12.96 1.83 -5.33
CA ARG A 38 12.75 0.52 -4.69
C ARG A 38 11.33 0.43 -4.14
N ARG A 39 10.89 -0.78 -3.85
CA ARG A 39 9.57 -1.00 -3.25
C ARG A 39 9.43 -0.26 -1.93
N CYS A 40 8.46 0.63 -1.85
CA CYS A 40 8.10 1.38 -0.66
C CYS A 40 6.61 1.20 -0.38
N ALA A 41 6.26 0.75 0.81
CA ALA A 41 4.86 0.57 1.17
C ALA A 41 4.21 1.94 1.43
N PRO A 42 2.98 2.19 0.93
CA PRO A 42 2.26 3.45 1.15
C PRO A 42 1.58 3.43 2.52
N PHE A 43 2.33 3.69 3.57
CA PHE A 43 1.87 3.59 4.97
C PHE A 43 1.59 4.94 5.64
N SER A 44 1.88 6.07 4.98
CA SER A 44 1.68 7.39 5.54
C SER A 44 1.46 8.46 4.46
N LEU A 45 0.57 9.42 4.73
CA LEU A 45 0.41 10.62 3.90
C LEU A 45 1.66 11.50 3.91
N ARG A 46 2.49 11.41 4.94
CA ARG A 46 3.76 12.15 5.01
C ARG A 46 4.74 11.75 3.92
N GLN A 47 4.62 10.53 3.40
CA GLN A 47 5.39 10.13 2.23
C GLN A 47 5.08 11.01 1.01
N LEU A 48 3.86 11.47 0.85
CA LEU A 48 3.45 12.39 -0.22
C LEU A 48 3.91 13.82 0.09
N THR A 49 3.61 14.31 1.30
CA THR A 49 3.90 15.68 1.68
C THR A 49 5.40 15.97 1.77
N ALA A 50 6.23 14.99 2.09
CA ALA A 50 7.69 15.11 2.08
C ALA A 50 8.26 15.45 0.68
N PHE A 51 7.52 15.15 -0.38
CA PHE A 51 7.87 15.49 -1.76
C PHE A 51 7.03 16.65 -2.32
N GLY A 52 6.36 17.40 -1.46
CA GLY A 52 5.54 18.55 -1.86
C GLY A 52 4.20 18.18 -2.49
N VAL A 53 3.80 16.91 -2.44
CA VAL A 53 2.51 16.45 -2.95
C VAL A 53 1.46 16.61 -1.86
N ASP A 54 0.55 17.54 -2.05
CA ASP A 54 -0.58 17.78 -1.14
C ASP A 54 -1.75 16.86 -1.52
N PRO A 55 -2.08 15.85 -0.68
CA PRO A 55 -3.15 14.90 -1.00
C PRO A 55 -4.53 15.56 -1.15
N SER A 56 -4.78 16.70 -0.50
CA SER A 56 -6.07 17.38 -0.54
C SER A 56 -6.41 17.98 -1.91
N LYS A 57 -5.41 18.17 -2.76
CA LYS A 57 -5.57 18.73 -4.12
C LYS A 57 -6.02 17.71 -5.15
N PHE A 58 -6.07 16.43 -4.79
CA PHE A 58 -6.43 15.36 -5.70
C PHE A 58 -7.83 14.83 -5.43
N ARG A 59 -8.59 14.58 -6.49
CA ARG A 59 -9.92 13.95 -6.39
C ARG A 59 -9.83 12.46 -6.12
N VAL A 60 -8.75 11.82 -6.56
CA VAL A 60 -8.49 10.38 -6.42
C VAL A 60 -7.03 10.17 -6.07
N LEU A 61 -6.78 9.37 -5.03
CA LEU A 61 -5.45 8.87 -4.67
C LEU A 61 -5.41 7.38 -4.94
N VAL A 62 -4.47 6.95 -5.78
CA VAL A 62 -4.26 5.53 -6.09
C VAL A 62 -3.04 5.04 -5.34
N ALA A 63 -3.23 4.05 -4.49
CA ALA A 63 -2.14 3.46 -3.72
C ALA A 63 -2.09 1.95 -3.92
N LYS A 64 -0.92 1.44 -4.34
CA LYS A 64 -0.69 0.00 -4.48
C LYS A 64 -0.37 -0.60 -3.10
N GLY A 65 -1.34 -1.30 -2.53
CA GLY A 65 -1.17 -1.98 -1.25
C GLY A 65 -2.49 -2.54 -0.73
N VAL A 66 -2.43 -3.57 0.09
CA VAL A 66 -3.64 -4.25 0.59
C VAL A 66 -4.17 -3.58 1.86
N HIS A 67 -3.33 -3.40 2.87
CA HIS A 67 -3.75 -2.92 4.19
C HIS A 67 -3.15 -1.56 4.57
N ALA A 68 -1.87 -1.35 4.30
CA ALA A 68 -1.17 -0.14 4.73
C ALA A 68 -1.85 1.17 4.26
N PRO A 69 -2.33 1.30 3.00
CA PRO A 69 -2.98 2.53 2.55
C PRO A 69 -4.31 2.80 3.25
N VAL A 70 -5.03 1.77 3.68
CA VAL A 70 -6.37 1.92 4.29
C VAL A 70 -6.30 2.85 5.50
N ALA A 71 -5.44 2.54 6.45
CA ALA A 71 -5.28 3.37 7.64
C ALA A 71 -4.52 4.68 7.35
N ALA A 72 -3.54 4.63 6.44
CA ALA A 72 -2.69 5.77 6.12
C ALA A 72 -3.44 6.91 5.42
N TYR A 73 -4.33 6.57 4.48
CA TYR A 73 -5.03 7.56 3.65
C TYR A 73 -6.44 7.92 4.16
N ALA A 74 -6.97 7.19 5.16
CA ALA A 74 -8.26 7.50 5.75
C ALA A 74 -8.45 8.97 6.17
N PRO A 75 -7.45 9.67 6.72
CA PRO A 75 -7.61 11.08 7.09
C PRO A 75 -7.85 12.02 5.90
N ALA A 76 -7.37 11.66 4.70
CA ALA A 76 -7.51 12.45 3.49
C ALA A 76 -8.62 11.96 2.55
N CYS A 77 -9.08 10.70 2.71
CA CYS A 77 -10.00 10.05 1.79
C CYS A 77 -11.29 9.63 2.51
N ARG A 78 -12.42 10.24 2.14
CA ARG A 78 -13.73 9.88 2.70
C ARG A 78 -14.25 8.53 2.21
N THR A 79 -13.84 8.13 1.01
CA THR A 79 -14.29 6.90 0.35
C THR A 79 -13.10 6.05 -0.02
N LEU A 80 -13.16 4.77 0.32
CA LEU A 80 -12.16 3.78 -0.07
C LEU A 80 -12.78 2.82 -1.08
N ILE A 81 -12.16 2.73 -2.25
CA ILE A 81 -12.53 1.78 -3.30
C ILE A 81 -11.41 0.73 -3.38
N ARG A 82 -11.74 -0.52 -3.09
CA ARG A 82 -10.81 -1.64 -3.26
C ARG A 82 -10.92 -2.17 -4.67
N VAL A 83 -9.78 -2.26 -5.34
CA VAL A 83 -9.69 -2.77 -6.71
C VAL A 83 -8.75 -3.97 -6.70
N ASN A 84 -9.21 -5.10 -7.25
CA ASN A 84 -8.38 -6.24 -7.51
C ASN A 84 -7.91 -6.19 -8.96
N THR A 85 -6.61 -6.19 -9.17
CA THR A 85 -5.99 -6.18 -10.50
C THR A 85 -5.14 -7.44 -10.69
N PRO A 86 -5.01 -7.95 -11.91
CA PRO A 86 -4.11 -9.07 -12.19
C PRO A 86 -2.70 -8.78 -11.69
N GLY A 87 -2.06 -9.77 -11.07
CA GLY A 87 -0.69 -9.63 -10.58
C GLY A 87 -0.27 -10.78 -9.67
N VAL A 88 1.02 -10.87 -9.41
CA VAL A 88 1.63 -11.94 -8.59
C VAL A 88 1.40 -11.78 -7.08
N THR A 89 0.85 -10.65 -6.64
CA THR A 89 0.59 -10.34 -5.23
C THR A 89 -0.88 -10.04 -4.99
N THR A 90 -1.76 -10.94 -5.44
CA THR A 90 -3.18 -10.83 -5.18
C THR A 90 -3.53 -11.22 -3.74
N ALA A 91 -4.54 -10.56 -3.16
CA ALA A 91 -5.14 -10.98 -1.90
C ALA A 91 -6.24 -12.05 -2.11
N ASP A 92 -6.67 -12.24 -3.34
CA ASP A 92 -7.62 -13.27 -3.71
C ASP A 92 -6.88 -14.57 -4.03
N LEU A 93 -6.84 -15.48 -3.06
CA LEU A 93 -6.12 -16.75 -3.17
C LEU A 93 -6.74 -17.69 -4.22
N SER A 94 -8.01 -17.49 -4.60
CA SER A 94 -8.66 -18.32 -5.59
C SER A 94 -8.08 -18.14 -7.01
N LEU A 95 -7.43 -16.99 -7.23
CA LEU A 95 -6.78 -16.66 -8.50
C LEU A 95 -5.38 -17.27 -8.67
N LEU A 96 -4.84 -17.90 -7.62
CA LEU A 96 -3.49 -18.44 -7.64
C LEU A 96 -3.49 -19.94 -7.95
N PRO A 97 -2.67 -20.41 -8.92
CA PRO A 97 -2.58 -21.81 -9.28
C PRO A 97 -1.72 -22.58 -8.25
N PHE A 98 -2.33 -23.00 -7.14
CA PHE A 98 -1.64 -23.79 -6.12
C PHE A 98 -1.52 -25.28 -6.52
N ALA A 99 -0.83 -25.57 -7.62
CA ALA A 99 -0.75 -26.92 -8.17
C ALA A 99 -0.11 -27.94 -7.21
N ASN A 100 0.92 -27.54 -6.49
CA ASN A 100 1.74 -28.43 -5.64
C ASN A 100 1.48 -28.23 -4.14
N ARG A 101 0.32 -27.68 -3.74
CA ARG A 101 0.00 -27.49 -2.33
C ARG A 101 -0.44 -28.80 -1.66
N ARG A 102 -0.22 -28.88 -0.35
CA ARG A 102 -0.84 -29.92 0.49
C ARG A 102 -2.36 -29.77 0.49
N ARG A 103 -3.08 -30.88 0.48
CA ARG A 103 -4.55 -30.90 0.53
C ARG A 103 -5.02 -31.74 1.74
N PRO A 104 -6.10 -31.33 2.42
CA PRO A 104 -6.86 -30.08 2.25
C PRO A 104 -6.12 -28.88 2.85
N LEU A 105 -6.35 -27.68 2.31
CA LEU A 105 -5.73 -26.43 2.77
C LEU A 105 -6.81 -25.35 2.96
N TYR A 106 -7.01 -24.90 4.19
CA TYR A 106 -7.89 -23.77 4.47
C TYR A 106 -7.27 -22.46 3.96
N PRO A 107 -8.04 -21.53 3.39
CA PRO A 107 -9.49 -21.54 3.15
C PRO A 107 -9.90 -22.11 1.77
N LEU A 108 -8.99 -22.74 1.06
CA LEU A 108 -9.25 -23.21 -0.31
C LEU A 108 -10.15 -24.43 -0.37
N GLU A 109 -10.12 -25.28 0.67
CA GLU A 109 -11.04 -26.38 0.83
C GLU A 109 -11.83 -26.28 2.15
N PRO A 110 -13.18 -26.30 2.09
CA PRO A 110 -14.02 -26.20 3.30
C PRO A 110 -13.81 -27.32 4.32
N ALA A 111 -13.39 -28.49 3.85
CA ALA A 111 -13.14 -29.66 4.71
C ALA A 111 -11.79 -29.65 5.42
N ALA A 112 -10.97 -28.59 5.21
CA ALA A 112 -9.70 -28.48 5.91
C ALA A 112 -9.95 -28.17 7.39
N THR A 113 -9.69 -29.15 8.27
CA THR A 113 -9.71 -28.98 9.71
C THR A 113 -8.30 -28.90 10.26
N TRP A 114 -8.12 -28.19 11.37
CA TRP A 114 -6.86 -28.19 12.08
C TRP A 114 -6.64 -29.56 12.72
N ILE A 115 -5.53 -30.20 12.42
CA ILE A 115 -5.08 -31.39 13.16
C ILE A 115 -4.34 -30.82 14.39
N THR A 116 -4.95 -30.94 15.55
CA THR A 116 -4.33 -30.66 16.84
C THR A 116 -3.36 -31.76 17.22
#